data_89e777146524ddce1dfd27252e7507de
#
_entry.id   89e777146524ddce1dfd27252e7507de
#
_cell.length_a   1.000
_cell.length_b   1.000
_cell.length_c   1.000
_cell.angle_alpha   90.00
_cell.angle_beta   90.00
_cell.angle_gamma   90.00
#
_symmetry.space_group_name_H-M   'P 1'
#
loop_
_entity.id
_entity.type
_entity.pdbx_description
1 polymer ?
#
loop_
_entity_poly.entity_id
_entity_poly.type
_entity_poly.pdbx_seq_one_letter_code
_entity_poly.pdbx_strand_id
1 'polypeptide(L)'
;MVHRQKVIGNYIVDFYIAEAKLVIELDGSQHYSQDGKRSDGERDAYLNSVGLTVLRYSNADVNLRFQSVCQDIWNRLRIAEKKPSP
;
A
#
# COMPACT_ATOMS: atom_id res chain seq x y z
N MET A 1 8.13 1.51 12.04
CA MET A 1 9.13 2.08 11.11
C MET A 1 8.69 1.83 9.67
N VAL A 2 8.86 2.81 8.80
CA VAL A 2 8.48 2.69 7.39
C VAL A 2 9.70 2.19 6.60
N HIS A 3 9.49 1.13 5.84
CA HIS A 3 10.50 0.60 4.95
C HIS A 3 10.16 0.98 3.51
N ARG A 4 11.14 1.51 2.79
CA ARG A 4 11.00 1.83 1.37
C ARG A 4 11.47 0.64 0.54
N GLN A 5 10.72 0.35 -0.53
CA GLN A 5 11.07 -0.71 -1.48
C GLN A 5 11.38 -2.03 -0.78
N LYS A 6 10.45 -2.44 0.06
CA LYS A 6 10.57 -3.71 0.80
C LYS A 6 10.23 -4.89 -0.08
N VAL A 7 11.04 -5.94 -0.01
CA VAL A 7 10.75 -7.20 -0.69
C VAL A 7 9.84 -8.03 0.22
N ILE A 8 8.68 -8.44 -0.30
CA ILE A 8 7.75 -9.31 0.39
C ILE A 8 7.41 -10.45 -0.55
N GLY A 9 7.86 -11.66 -0.22
CA GLY A 9 7.76 -12.79 -1.13
C GLY A 9 8.55 -12.51 -2.40
N ASN A 10 7.89 -12.57 -3.56
CA ASN A 10 8.49 -12.28 -4.86
C ASN A 10 8.23 -10.85 -5.33
N TYR A 11 7.70 -9.99 -4.46
CA TYR A 11 7.25 -8.67 -4.86
C TYR A 11 8.03 -7.60 -4.12
N ILE A 12 8.28 -6.48 -4.82
CA ILE A 12 8.87 -5.30 -4.22
C ILE A 12 7.76 -4.27 -4.06
N VAL A 13 7.50 -3.85 -2.82
CA VAL A 13 6.47 -2.85 -2.54
C VAL A 13 7.14 -1.50 -2.28
N ASP A 14 6.42 -0.41 -2.61
CA ASP A 14 6.98 0.93 -2.49
C ASP A 14 7.24 1.31 -1.04
N PHE A 15 6.27 1.08 -0.18
CA PHE A 15 6.40 1.36 1.25
C PHE A 15 5.75 0.26 2.07
N TYR A 16 6.35 -0.06 3.20
CA TYR A 16 5.83 -1.08 4.11
C TYR A 16 5.93 -0.58 5.55
N ILE A 17 4.83 -0.65 6.27
CA ILE A 17 4.78 -0.28 7.68
C ILE A 17 4.39 -1.52 8.46
N ALA A 18 5.38 -2.15 9.09
CA ALA A 18 5.20 -3.44 9.75
C ALA A 18 4.22 -3.37 10.92
N GLU A 19 4.28 -2.30 11.69
CA GLU A 19 3.43 -2.14 12.87
C GLU A 19 1.95 -2.11 12.52
N ALA A 20 1.61 -1.59 11.34
CA ALA A 20 0.24 -1.49 10.88
C ALA A 20 -0.11 -2.58 9.87
N LYS A 21 0.84 -3.42 9.49
CA LYS A 21 0.68 -4.42 8.43
C LYS A 21 0.14 -3.76 7.15
N LEU A 22 0.74 -2.64 6.80
CA LEU A 22 0.26 -1.78 5.72
C LEU A 22 1.28 -1.67 4.62
N VAL A 23 0.83 -1.88 3.39
CA VAL A 23 1.61 -1.68 2.18
C VAL A 23 1.04 -0.49 1.43
N ILE A 24 1.89 0.43 0.99
CA ILE A 24 1.48 1.58 0.22
C ILE A 24 2.16 1.51 -1.14
N GLU A 25 1.35 1.55 -2.19
CA GLU A 25 1.81 1.48 -3.57
C GLU A 25 1.47 2.78 -4.27
N LEU A 26 2.43 3.31 -5.03
CA LEU A 26 2.23 4.50 -5.84
C LEU A 26 2.25 4.08 -7.31
N ASP A 27 1.12 4.24 -7.99
CA ASP A 27 1.00 3.85 -9.38
C ASP A 27 1.40 4.99 -10.29
N GLY A 28 2.38 4.73 -11.14
CA GLY A 28 2.70 5.66 -12.22
C GLY A 28 1.60 5.61 -13.27
N SER A 29 1.42 6.72 -13.97
CA SER A 29 0.36 6.87 -14.95
C SER A 29 0.57 6.06 -16.24
N GLN A 30 1.59 5.22 -16.29
CA GLN A 30 2.02 4.56 -17.53
C GLN A 30 1.60 3.11 -17.65
N HIS A 31 0.86 2.57 -16.66
CA HIS A 31 0.55 1.13 -16.61
C HIS A 31 -0.92 0.86 -16.84
N TYR A 32 -1.36 1.12 -18.08
CA TYR A 32 -2.72 0.78 -18.47
C TYR A 32 -2.80 -0.48 -19.33
N SER A 33 -1.71 -1.25 -19.40
CA SER A 33 -1.76 -2.52 -20.11
C SER A 33 -2.54 -3.54 -19.28
N GLN A 34 -3.22 -4.45 -19.96
CA GLN A 34 -3.97 -5.51 -19.26
C GLN A 34 -3.03 -6.40 -18.45
N ASP A 35 -1.81 -6.59 -18.93
CA ASP A 35 -0.83 -7.40 -18.21
C ASP A 35 -0.44 -6.76 -16.88
N GLY A 36 -0.32 -5.44 -16.84
CA GLY A 36 -0.04 -4.72 -15.60
C GLY A 36 -1.15 -4.88 -14.58
N LYS A 37 -2.42 -4.81 -15.04
CA LYS A 37 -3.56 -4.97 -14.14
C LYS A 37 -3.64 -6.38 -13.57
N ARG A 38 -3.38 -7.40 -14.40
CA ARG A 38 -3.39 -8.78 -13.93
C ARG A 38 -2.30 -9.00 -12.89
N SER A 39 -1.10 -8.51 -13.14
CA SER A 39 0.01 -8.64 -12.21
C SER A 39 -0.28 -7.95 -10.89
N ASP A 40 -0.91 -6.78 -10.93
CA ASP A 40 -1.29 -6.04 -9.72
C ASP A 40 -2.32 -6.82 -8.90
N GLY A 41 -3.29 -7.44 -9.56
CA GLY A 41 -4.29 -8.25 -8.88
C GLY A 41 -3.69 -9.46 -8.18
N GLU A 42 -2.78 -10.14 -8.84
CA GLU A 42 -2.09 -11.29 -8.26
C GLU A 42 -1.24 -10.86 -7.07
N ARG A 43 -0.53 -9.75 -7.18
CA ARG A 43 0.28 -9.21 -6.11
C ARG A 43 -0.58 -8.83 -4.90
N ASP A 44 -1.68 -8.12 -5.14
CA ASP A 44 -2.57 -7.71 -4.05
C ASP A 44 -3.18 -8.93 -3.35
N ALA A 45 -3.57 -9.95 -4.11
CA ALA A 45 -4.12 -11.17 -3.54
C ALA A 45 -3.08 -11.86 -2.65
N TYR A 46 -1.84 -11.93 -3.11
CA TYR A 46 -0.77 -12.52 -2.30
C TYR A 46 -0.54 -11.73 -1.01
N LEU A 47 -0.43 -10.41 -1.12
CA LEU A 47 -0.17 -9.56 0.05
C LEU A 47 -1.32 -9.66 1.06
N ASN A 48 -2.56 -9.68 0.58
CA ASN A 48 -3.71 -9.88 1.46
C ASN A 48 -3.69 -11.25 2.13
N SER A 49 -3.23 -12.28 1.40
CA SER A 49 -3.19 -13.64 1.95
C SER A 49 -2.21 -13.78 3.11
N VAL A 50 -1.17 -12.95 3.15
CA VAL A 50 -0.21 -12.95 4.25
C VAL A 50 -0.55 -11.91 5.32
N GLY A 51 -1.76 -11.36 5.28
CA GLY A 51 -2.27 -10.50 6.35
C GLY A 51 -1.96 -9.01 6.18
N LEU A 52 -1.59 -8.58 4.98
CA LEU A 52 -1.25 -7.18 4.75
C LEU A 52 -2.41 -6.45 4.08
N THR A 53 -2.59 -5.18 4.43
CA THR A 53 -3.55 -4.28 3.78
C THR A 53 -2.79 -3.45 2.76
N VAL A 54 -3.31 -3.38 1.53
CA VAL A 54 -2.68 -2.62 0.46
C VAL A 54 -3.47 -1.35 0.20
N LEU A 55 -2.80 -0.20 0.27
CA LEU A 55 -3.34 1.08 -0.15
C LEU A 55 -2.62 1.50 -1.42
N ARG A 56 -3.39 1.86 -2.44
CA ARG A 56 -2.82 2.24 -3.73
C ARG A 56 -3.28 3.63 -4.11
N TYR A 57 -2.33 4.47 -4.48
CA TYR A 57 -2.58 5.85 -4.88
C TYR A 57 -1.94 6.11 -6.23
N SER A 58 -2.63 6.87 -7.09
CA SER A 58 -2.06 7.29 -8.37
C SER A 58 -1.15 8.50 -8.16
N ASN A 59 -0.31 8.80 -9.17
CA ASN A 59 0.47 10.03 -9.14
C ASN A 59 -0.43 11.27 -9.09
N ALA A 60 -1.59 11.22 -9.75
CA ALA A 60 -2.55 12.31 -9.69
C ALA A 60 -3.06 12.50 -8.26
N ASP A 61 -3.37 11.42 -7.55
CA ASP A 61 -3.81 11.51 -6.16
C ASP A 61 -2.75 12.19 -5.29
N VAL A 62 -1.48 11.77 -5.45
CA VAL A 62 -0.39 12.33 -4.67
C VAL A 62 -0.18 13.79 -5.00
N ASN A 63 -0.24 14.17 -6.28
CA ASN A 63 0.03 15.53 -6.71
C ASN A 63 -1.12 16.49 -6.39
N LEU A 64 -2.36 16.04 -6.53
CA LEU A 64 -3.54 16.90 -6.40
C LEU A 64 -4.23 16.77 -5.05
N ARG A 65 -4.03 15.65 -4.35
CA ARG A 65 -4.73 15.36 -3.10
C ARG A 65 -3.77 14.88 -2.02
N PHE A 66 -2.57 15.45 -2.01
CA PHE A 66 -1.52 14.99 -1.09
C PHE A 66 -1.99 14.97 0.36
N GLN A 67 -2.69 16.03 0.80
CA GLN A 67 -3.17 16.09 2.18
C GLN A 67 -4.19 14.99 2.46
N SER A 68 -5.06 14.70 1.49
CA SER A 68 -6.06 13.63 1.66
C SER A 68 -5.38 12.26 1.73
N VAL A 69 -4.35 12.04 0.91
CA VAL A 69 -3.57 10.81 0.94
C VAL A 69 -2.89 10.64 2.30
N CYS A 70 -2.24 11.69 2.79
CA CYS A 70 -1.59 11.65 4.09
C CYS A 70 -2.59 11.40 5.21
N GLN A 71 -3.77 12.02 5.15
CA GLN A 71 -4.81 11.85 6.16
C GLN A 71 -5.34 10.40 6.15
N ASP A 72 -5.50 9.82 4.96
CA ASP A 72 -5.96 8.45 4.85
C ASP A 72 -4.95 7.47 5.46
N ILE A 73 -3.67 7.66 5.16
CA ILE A 73 -2.61 6.85 5.75
C ILE A 73 -2.58 7.02 7.26
N TRP A 74 -2.68 8.26 7.73
CA TRP A 74 -2.69 8.55 9.15
C TRP A 74 -3.86 7.86 9.86
N ASN A 75 -5.04 7.89 9.25
CA ASN A 75 -6.21 7.24 9.82
C ASN A 75 -6.00 5.73 9.95
N ARG A 76 -5.39 5.12 8.95
CA ARG A 76 -5.09 3.68 8.98
C ARG A 76 -4.10 3.35 10.09
N LEU A 77 -3.09 4.18 10.28
CA LEU A 77 -2.11 4.00 11.34
C LEU A 77 -2.75 4.14 12.72
N ARG A 78 -3.64 5.11 12.89
CA ARG A 78 -4.34 5.30 14.17
C ARG A 78 -5.22 4.10 14.50
N ILE A 79 -5.90 3.53 13.50
CA ILE A 79 -6.72 2.35 13.72
C ILE A 79 -5.85 1.18 14.18
N ALA A 80 -4.68 1.01 13.59
CA ALA A 80 -3.76 -0.06 13.98
C ALA A 80 -3.26 0.13 15.42
N GLU A 81 -2.95 1.37 15.81
CA GLU A 81 -2.49 1.68 17.16
C GLU A 81 -3.58 1.46 18.21
N LYS A 82 -4.84 1.70 17.82
CA LYS A 82 -5.97 1.60 18.74
C LYS A 82 -6.54 0.19 18.84
N LYS A 83 -5.99 -0.76 18.11
CA LYS A 83 -6.43 -2.13 18.28
C LYS A 83 -6.22 -2.55 19.72
N PRO A 84 -7.28 -3.01 20.40
CA PRO A 84 -7.11 -3.45 21.78
C PRO A 84 -6.14 -4.62 21.83
N SER A 85 -5.26 -4.57 22.79
CA SER A 85 -4.38 -5.69 23.03
C SER A 85 -5.21 -6.90 23.42
N PRO A 86 -4.92 -8.05 22.89
CA PRO A 86 -5.62 -9.27 23.32
C PRO A 86 -5.38 -9.55 24.80
#